data_e3dcdafe1595cb6fb3ccc04e736c2294
#
_entry.id   e3dcdafe1595cb6fb3ccc04e736c2294
#
_cell.length_a   1.000
_cell.length_b   1.000
_cell.length_c   1.000
_cell.angle_alpha   90.00
_cell.angle_beta   90.00
_cell.angle_gamma   90.00
#
_symmetry.space_group_name_H-M   'P 1'
#
loop_
_entity.id
_entity.type
_entity.pdbx_description
1 polymer ?
#
loop_
_entity_poly.entity_id
_entity_poly.type
_entity_poly.pdbx_seq_one_letter_code
_entity_poly.pdbx_strand_id
1 'polypeptide(L)'
;MSTERMRFGEFIREKRMADRREITLREMSAALGISLSLLSDIEQGRRSPFDSGKIKLFCSYLHLAPEDETLMYDLAARERDRVSDDISDYIMNSNIGDMARAALRMSKSGIGEEADWKRFIRELERKRQSHDPV
;
A
#
# COMPACT_ATOMS: atom_id res chain seq x y z
N MET A 1 -19.10 3.13 -1.81
CA MET A 1 -18.20 4.17 -1.26
C MET A 1 -16.88 4.19 -2.03
N SER A 2 -16.38 5.39 -2.24
CA SER A 2 -15.07 5.53 -2.87
C SER A 2 -13.98 5.03 -1.93
N THR A 3 -13.03 4.21 -2.43
CA THR A 3 -11.88 3.73 -1.66
C THR A 3 -11.01 4.89 -1.17
N GLU A 4 -11.10 6.07 -1.81
CA GLU A 4 -10.35 7.27 -1.40
C GLU A 4 -10.71 7.75 0.00
N ARG A 5 -11.92 7.43 0.48
CA ARG A 5 -12.38 7.83 1.81
C ARG A 5 -12.24 6.72 2.84
N MET A 6 -11.83 5.53 2.41
CA MET A 6 -11.67 4.40 3.32
C MET A 6 -10.43 4.58 4.16
N ARG A 7 -10.51 4.26 5.45
CA ARG A 7 -9.37 4.29 6.34
C ARG A 7 -8.66 2.95 6.32
N PHE A 8 -7.38 2.97 6.69
CA PHE A 8 -6.56 1.76 6.75
C PHE A 8 -7.20 0.69 7.65
N GLY A 9 -7.65 1.10 8.84
CA GLY A 9 -8.28 0.17 9.78
C GLY A 9 -9.54 -0.48 9.24
N GLU A 10 -10.36 0.29 8.53
CA GLU A 10 -11.57 -0.24 7.90
C GLU A 10 -11.24 -1.27 6.82
N PHE A 11 -10.23 -0.97 6.02
CA PHE A 11 -9.79 -1.87 4.94
C PHE A 11 -9.31 -3.21 5.50
N ILE A 12 -8.44 -3.20 6.51
CA ILE A 12 -7.90 -4.44 7.06
C ILE A 12 -8.99 -5.26 7.76
N ARG A 13 -9.93 -4.60 8.40
CA ARG A 13 -11.07 -5.27 9.02
C ARG A 13 -11.94 -5.96 7.97
N GLU A 14 -12.27 -5.26 6.89
CA GLU A 14 -13.07 -5.84 5.82
C GLU A 14 -12.39 -7.06 5.19
N LYS A 15 -11.09 -6.96 4.91
CA LYS A 15 -10.35 -8.08 4.31
C LYS A 15 -10.26 -9.27 5.25
N ARG A 16 -10.04 -9.02 6.54
CA ARG A 16 -10.03 -10.10 7.54
C ARG A 16 -11.38 -10.79 7.62
N MET A 17 -12.45 -10.03 7.69
CA MET A 17 -13.80 -10.57 7.83
C MET A 17 -14.32 -11.24 6.57
N ALA A 18 -13.85 -10.83 5.41
CA ALA A 18 -14.25 -11.42 4.14
C ALA A 18 -13.57 -12.76 3.84
N ASP A 19 -12.52 -13.11 4.57
CA ASP A 19 -11.80 -14.36 4.35
C ASP A 19 -12.66 -15.56 4.75
N ARG A 20 -12.68 -16.58 3.91
CA ARG A 20 -13.52 -17.78 4.13
C ARG A 20 -13.17 -18.53 5.41
N ARG A 21 -11.95 -18.38 5.90
CA ARG A 21 -11.48 -19.05 7.13
C ARG A 21 -12.05 -18.42 8.40
N GLU A 22 -12.80 -17.31 8.27
CA GLU A 22 -13.37 -16.57 9.39
C GLU A 22 -12.32 -16.17 10.43
N ILE A 23 -11.28 -15.50 9.95
CA ILE A 23 -10.11 -15.15 10.76
C ILE A 23 -10.49 -14.17 11.85
N THR A 24 -10.25 -14.57 13.10
CA THR A 24 -10.53 -13.72 14.27
C THR A 24 -9.44 -12.68 14.46
N LEU A 25 -9.73 -11.65 15.26
CA LEU A 25 -8.70 -10.68 15.68
C LEU A 25 -7.53 -11.38 16.35
N ARG A 26 -7.80 -12.37 17.18
CA ARG A 26 -6.76 -13.14 17.87
C ARG A 26 -5.84 -13.87 16.90
N GLU A 27 -6.41 -14.53 15.91
CA GLU A 27 -5.64 -15.24 14.90
C GLU A 27 -4.78 -14.28 14.09
N MET A 28 -5.36 -13.16 13.66
CA MET A 28 -4.61 -12.17 12.88
C MET A 28 -3.52 -11.51 13.71
N SER A 29 -3.79 -11.18 14.97
CA SER A 29 -2.76 -10.58 15.82
C SER A 29 -1.58 -11.53 16.02
N ALA A 30 -1.84 -12.82 16.18
CA ALA A 30 -0.79 -13.83 16.27
C ALA A 30 0.01 -13.92 14.97
N ALA A 31 -0.66 -13.91 13.83
CA ALA A 31 -0.02 -13.97 12.52
C ALA A 31 0.90 -12.75 12.28
N LEU A 32 0.50 -11.59 12.77
CA LEU A 32 1.27 -10.35 12.61
C LEU A 32 2.30 -10.14 13.73
N GLY A 33 2.24 -10.92 14.80
CA GLY A 33 3.16 -10.76 15.92
C GLY A 33 2.89 -9.49 16.74
N ILE A 34 1.64 -9.07 16.84
CA ILE A 34 1.23 -7.92 17.64
C ILE A 34 0.15 -8.33 18.64
N SER A 35 -0.11 -7.48 19.62
CA SER A 35 -1.13 -7.78 20.62
C SER A 35 -2.53 -7.64 20.04
N LEU A 36 -3.47 -8.37 20.63
CA LEU A 36 -4.88 -8.29 20.27
C LEU A 36 -5.42 -6.87 20.42
N SER A 37 -5.08 -6.19 21.52
CA SER A 37 -5.53 -4.82 21.75
C SER A 37 -4.97 -3.85 20.73
N LEU A 38 -3.71 -4.02 20.33
CA LEU A 38 -3.11 -3.16 19.32
C LEU A 38 -3.83 -3.33 17.98
N LEU A 39 -4.06 -4.57 17.54
CA LEU A 39 -4.77 -4.80 16.30
C LEU A 39 -6.20 -4.24 16.33
N SER A 40 -6.90 -4.45 17.43
CA SER A 40 -8.24 -3.89 17.60
C SER A 40 -8.24 -2.37 17.48
N ASP A 41 -7.26 -1.70 18.12
CA ASP A 41 -7.15 -0.24 18.07
C ASP A 41 -6.82 0.25 16.66
N ILE A 42 -5.99 -0.48 15.93
CA ILE A 42 -5.68 -0.12 14.53
C ILE A 42 -6.93 -0.26 13.65
N GLU A 43 -7.67 -1.35 13.79
CA GLU A 43 -8.91 -1.54 13.01
C GLU A 43 -9.95 -0.45 13.29
N GLN A 44 -10.01 0.04 14.54
CA GLN A 44 -10.94 1.08 14.92
C GLN A 44 -10.42 2.50 14.69
N GLY A 45 -9.21 2.62 14.17
CA GLY A 45 -8.65 3.94 13.85
C GLY A 45 -8.07 4.70 15.05
N ARG A 46 -7.87 4.04 16.19
CA ARG A 46 -7.34 4.66 17.40
C ARG A 46 -5.79 4.63 17.44
N ARG A 47 -5.17 3.87 16.58
CA ARG A 47 -3.71 3.77 16.48
C ARG A 47 -3.30 3.86 15.02
N SER A 48 -2.07 4.31 14.80
CA SER A 48 -1.50 4.42 13.45
C SER A 48 -1.42 3.05 12.77
N PRO A 49 -1.48 3.02 11.42
CA PRO A 49 -1.28 1.77 10.69
C PRO A 49 0.03 1.08 11.06
N PHE A 50 0.04 -0.25 10.98
CA PHE A 50 1.28 -0.99 11.18
C PHE A 50 2.24 -0.78 9.99
N ASP A 51 3.51 -1.13 10.19
CA ASP A 51 4.58 -0.85 9.24
C ASP A 51 4.51 -1.74 7.97
N SER A 52 5.39 -1.46 7.00
CA SER A 52 5.41 -2.16 5.72
C SER A 52 5.67 -3.66 5.87
N GLY A 53 6.49 -4.07 6.84
CA GLY A 53 6.73 -5.48 7.11
C GLY A 53 5.46 -6.20 7.53
N LYS A 54 4.67 -5.57 8.39
CA LYS A 54 3.38 -6.11 8.84
C LYS A 54 2.35 -6.10 7.71
N ILE A 55 2.37 -5.09 6.84
CA ILE A 55 1.51 -5.06 5.66
C ILE A 55 1.78 -6.27 4.77
N LYS A 56 3.04 -6.60 4.54
CA LYS A 56 3.41 -7.78 3.75
C LYS A 56 2.92 -9.07 4.40
N LEU A 57 3.07 -9.19 5.73
CA LEU A 57 2.58 -10.35 6.46
C LEU A 57 1.07 -10.48 6.36
N PHE A 58 0.35 -9.37 6.50
CA PHE A 58 -1.11 -9.34 6.38
C PHE A 58 -1.56 -9.83 4.99
N CYS A 59 -0.97 -9.27 3.94
CA CYS A 59 -1.31 -9.62 2.58
C CYS A 59 -0.98 -11.09 2.26
N SER A 60 0.16 -11.56 2.75
CA SER A 60 0.57 -12.96 2.57
C SER A 60 -0.37 -13.91 3.30
N TYR A 61 -0.74 -13.58 4.53
CA TYR A 61 -1.61 -14.43 5.36
C TYR A 61 -3.00 -14.58 4.74
N LEU A 62 -3.55 -13.50 4.17
CA LEU A 62 -4.86 -13.51 3.53
C LEU A 62 -4.81 -13.80 2.03
N HIS A 63 -3.64 -13.99 1.46
CA HIS A 63 -3.46 -14.22 0.02
C HIS A 63 -4.10 -13.11 -0.83
N LEU A 64 -3.86 -11.85 -0.44
CA LEU A 64 -4.42 -10.71 -1.14
C LEU A 64 -3.72 -10.45 -2.48
N ALA A 65 -4.47 -9.85 -3.41
CA ALA A 65 -3.93 -9.46 -4.70
C ALA A 65 -2.91 -8.32 -4.55
N PRO A 66 -1.95 -8.18 -5.49
CA PRO A 66 -0.97 -7.08 -5.44
C PRO A 66 -1.62 -5.70 -5.37
N GLU A 67 -2.78 -5.52 -6.00
CA GLU A 67 -3.53 -4.25 -5.96
C GLU A 67 -3.96 -3.90 -4.54
N ASP A 68 -4.35 -4.91 -3.76
CA ASP A 68 -4.73 -4.70 -2.36
C ASP A 68 -3.54 -4.29 -1.51
N GLU A 69 -2.38 -4.90 -1.75
CA GLU A 69 -1.15 -4.53 -1.04
C GLU A 69 -0.77 -3.07 -1.33
N THR A 70 -0.80 -2.68 -2.61
CA THR A 70 -0.54 -1.30 -3.02
C THR A 70 -1.49 -0.33 -2.34
N LEU A 71 -2.78 -0.67 -2.32
CA LEU A 71 -3.78 0.17 -1.66
C LEU A 71 -3.49 0.31 -0.16
N MET A 72 -3.08 -0.76 0.50
CA MET A 72 -2.72 -0.71 1.93
C MET A 72 -1.57 0.26 2.18
N TYR A 73 -0.52 0.22 1.34
CA TYR A 73 0.59 1.17 1.47
C TYR A 73 0.11 2.61 1.31
N ASP A 74 -0.76 2.85 0.32
CA ASP A 74 -1.28 4.20 0.07
C ASP A 74 -2.17 4.70 1.22
N LEU A 75 -3.03 3.83 1.75
CA LEU A 75 -3.89 4.20 2.88
C LEU A 75 -3.06 4.50 4.13
N ALA A 76 -2.05 3.67 4.39
CA ALA A 76 -1.16 3.88 5.54
C ALA A 76 -0.37 5.18 5.40
N ALA A 77 0.16 5.44 4.20
CA ALA A 77 0.93 6.66 3.93
C ALA A 77 0.06 7.91 4.10
N ARG A 78 -1.18 7.85 3.63
CA ARG A 78 -2.13 8.95 3.72
C ARG A 78 -2.41 9.30 5.18
N GLU A 79 -2.60 8.29 6.04
CA GLU A 79 -2.85 8.53 7.46
C GLU A 79 -1.61 9.02 8.22
N ARG A 80 -0.42 8.63 7.77
CA ARG A 80 0.85 9.10 8.35
C ARG A 80 1.29 10.43 7.77
N ASP A 81 0.61 10.90 6.72
CA ASP A 81 0.96 12.12 5.99
C ASP A 81 2.41 12.10 5.49
N ARG A 82 2.81 10.98 4.91
CA ARG A 82 4.15 10.82 4.33
C ARG A 82 4.14 9.73 3.26
N VAL A 83 5.17 9.75 2.40
CA VAL A 83 5.36 8.73 1.36
C VAL A 83 5.61 7.37 2.03
N SER A 84 5.01 6.32 1.47
CA SER A 84 5.19 4.97 2.00
C SER A 84 6.66 4.51 1.91
N ASP A 85 7.06 3.62 2.82
CA ASP A 85 8.45 3.21 2.95
C ASP A 85 9.01 2.53 1.70
N ASP A 86 8.21 1.75 0.98
CA ASP A 86 8.63 1.09 -0.25
C ASP A 86 9.00 2.10 -1.33
N ILE A 87 8.18 3.13 -1.49
CA ILE A 87 8.43 4.20 -2.47
C ILE A 87 9.58 5.09 -2.03
N SER A 88 9.60 5.47 -0.75
CA SER A 88 10.63 6.34 -0.20
C SER A 88 12.02 5.71 -0.40
N ASP A 89 12.18 4.45 -0.06
CA ASP A 89 13.45 3.74 -0.23
C ASP A 89 13.86 3.68 -1.70
N TYR A 90 12.93 3.37 -2.58
CA TYR A 90 13.19 3.29 -4.02
C TYR A 90 13.65 4.64 -4.58
N ILE A 91 12.96 5.71 -4.22
CA ILE A 91 13.30 7.07 -4.68
C ILE A 91 14.68 7.50 -4.19
N MET A 92 15.04 7.11 -2.97
CA MET A 92 16.29 7.56 -2.37
C MET A 92 17.49 6.68 -2.70
N ASN A 93 17.27 5.38 -2.85
CA ASN A 93 18.39 4.41 -2.86
C ASN A 93 18.52 3.59 -4.15
N SER A 94 17.56 3.68 -5.08
CA SER A 94 17.68 2.95 -6.34
C SER A 94 18.56 3.70 -7.33
N ASN A 95 19.05 2.96 -8.34
CA ASN A 95 19.89 3.53 -9.39
C ASN A 95 19.12 4.50 -10.32
N ILE A 96 17.80 4.49 -10.30
CA ILE A 96 16.98 5.44 -11.06
C ILE A 96 16.36 6.52 -10.18
N GLY A 97 16.72 6.55 -8.89
CA GLY A 97 16.17 7.50 -7.93
C GLY A 97 16.38 8.95 -8.34
N ASP A 98 17.54 9.28 -8.89
CA ASP A 98 17.83 10.64 -9.36
C ASP A 98 16.84 11.07 -10.43
N MET A 99 16.55 10.20 -11.39
CA MET A 99 15.59 10.49 -12.46
C MET A 99 14.17 10.61 -11.92
N ALA A 100 13.81 9.72 -10.99
CA ALA A 100 12.49 9.75 -10.36
C ALA A 100 12.27 11.07 -9.61
N ARG A 101 13.27 11.50 -8.83
CA ARG A 101 13.19 12.76 -8.10
C ARG A 101 13.11 13.97 -9.06
N ALA A 102 13.89 13.93 -10.13
CA ALA A 102 13.85 14.99 -11.14
C ALA A 102 12.48 15.08 -11.80
N ALA A 103 11.89 13.94 -12.17
CA ALA A 103 10.56 13.90 -12.78
C ALA A 103 9.49 14.47 -11.84
N LEU A 104 9.56 14.10 -10.56
CA LEU A 104 8.62 14.62 -9.56
C LEU A 104 8.75 16.13 -9.37
N ARG A 105 9.98 16.65 -9.35
CA ARG A 105 10.20 18.10 -9.23
C ARG A 105 9.66 18.86 -10.44
N MET A 106 9.87 18.32 -11.64
CA MET A 106 9.36 18.95 -12.86
C MET A 106 7.83 18.94 -12.86
N SER A 107 7.22 17.83 -12.48
CA SER A 107 5.77 17.73 -12.37
C SER A 107 5.22 18.72 -11.35
N LYS A 108 5.87 18.82 -10.19
CA LYS A 108 5.47 19.75 -9.13
C LYS A 108 5.52 21.20 -9.61
N SER A 109 6.48 21.54 -10.48
CA SER A 109 6.62 22.91 -11.00
C SER A 109 5.60 23.25 -12.08
N GLY A 110 4.73 22.30 -12.47
CA GLY A 110 3.68 22.52 -13.44
C GLY A 110 4.03 22.13 -14.87
N ILE A 111 5.22 21.57 -15.09
CA ILE A 111 5.64 21.17 -16.43
C ILE A 111 4.95 19.87 -16.85
N GLY A 112 4.73 18.95 -15.90
CA GLY A 112 4.07 17.68 -16.16
C GLY A 112 2.59 17.73 -15.78
N GLU A 113 1.76 17.12 -16.61
CA GLU A 113 0.31 17.03 -16.39
C GLU A 113 -0.11 15.62 -16.04
N GLU A 114 -1.34 15.46 -15.57
CA GLU A 114 -1.90 14.14 -15.27
C GLU A 114 -1.83 13.21 -16.48
N ALA A 115 -2.06 13.74 -17.67
CA ALA A 115 -1.99 12.95 -18.91
C ALA A 115 -0.60 12.35 -19.13
N ASP A 116 0.45 13.06 -18.75
CA ASP A 116 1.83 12.57 -18.88
C ASP A 116 2.09 11.40 -17.95
N TRP A 117 1.61 11.49 -16.71
CA TRP A 117 1.72 10.40 -15.74
C TRP A 117 0.93 9.18 -16.17
N LYS A 118 -0.29 9.38 -16.68
CA LYS A 118 -1.12 8.27 -17.18
C LYS A 118 -0.45 7.57 -18.36
N ARG A 119 0.18 8.34 -19.25
CA ARG A 119 0.90 7.78 -20.40
C ARG A 119 2.08 6.93 -19.94
N PHE A 120 2.85 7.41 -18.97
CA PHE A 120 3.99 6.69 -18.41
C PHE A 120 3.54 5.39 -17.74
N ILE A 121 2.47 5.44 -16.96
CA ILE A 121 1.92 4.25 -16.29
C ILE A 121 1.49 3.21 -17.33
N ARG A 122 0.79 3.64 -18.38
CA ARG A 122 0.38 2.73 -19.46
C ARG A 122 1.58 2.06 -20.13
N GLU A 123 2.66 2.80 -20.33
CA GLU A 123 3.87 2.24 -20.92
C GLU A 123 4.49 1.17 -20.01
N LEU A 124 4.52 1.42 -18.71
CA LEU A 124 5.02 0.44 -17.74
C LEU A 124 4.12 -0.81 -17.69
N GLU A 125 2.82 -0.63 -17.75
CA GLU A 125 1.86 -1.74 -17.79
C GLU A 125 2.07 -2.61 -19.03
N ARG A 126 2.30 -2.00 -20.17
CA ARG A 126 2.59 -2.70 -21.41
C ARG A 126 3.85 -3.55 -21.28
N LYS A 127 4.90 -2.99 -20.70
CA LYS A 127 6.17 -3.71 -20.47
C LYS A 127 5.98 -4.87 -19.50
N ARG A 128 5.18 -4.67 -18.46
CA ARG A 128 4.88 -5.72 -17.49
C ARG A 128 4.21 -6.91 -18.16
N GLN A 129 3.25 -6.67 -19.04
CA GLN A 129 2.56 -7.74 -19.77
C GLN A 129 3.52 -8.52 -20.67
N SER A 130 4.48 -7.87 -21.30
CA SER A 130 5.45 -8.53 -22.16
C SER A 130 6.52 -9.31 -21.40
N HIS A 131 6.70 -9.02 -20.11
CA HIS A 131 7.67 -9.70 -19.25
C HIS A 131 7.06 -10.81 -18.40
N ASP A 132 5.72 -10.90 -18.34
CA ASP A 132 5.07 -11.94 -17.57
C ASP A 132 5.39 -13.31 -18.14
N PRO A 133 5.94 -14.25 -17.34
CA PRO A 133 6.11 -15.62 -17.79
C PRO A 133 4.73 -16.24 -17.93
N VAL A 134 4.41 -16.68 -19.09
CA VAL A 134 3.13 -17.30 -19.40
C VAL A 134 3.12 -18.76 -18.91
#